data_2fad48ffbc834fda4e4e6c5ca4c0da42
#
_entry.id   2fad48ffbc834fda4e4e6c5ca4c0da42
#
_cell.length_a   1.000
_cell.length_b   1.000
_cell.length_c   1.000
_cell.angle_alpha   90.00
_cell.angle_beta   90.00
_cell.angle_gamma   90.00
#
_symmetry.space_group_name_H-M   'P 1'
#
loop_
_entity.id
_entity.type
_entity.pdbx_description
1 polymer ?
#
loop_
_entity_poly.entity_id
_entity_poly.type
_entity_poly.pdbx_seq_one_letter_code
_entity_poly.pdbx_strand_id
1 'polypeptide(L)'
;KAALEQVTDRIDEWIMTLFHQAEISTQWHPKQEILLQAEQQVRQYSSVADETKIRESLRTDYESQRQLFMDEKSKKQYQRNLQTENLKEIEKQQKQIQDQKELEPERDKTTVRSREMLKNAGITAIPFYRTVEFAKDLDEISCARLEAQLQTSGMLDALVVAQEDFEKIKADHPEFLDVVLQAEVFGNSDFSKLTVSEEVPETLREAVLKILSNIYEKEGTAQGIYFGEDGSFRQGILTGKADKETAEYVGYLARKRKKEQKIHELQQQAESIRKMIDDLTGEIEYVQK
;
A
#
# COMPACT_ATOMS: atom_id res chain seq x y z
N LYS A 1 46.40 5.15 64.80
CA LYS A 1 46.72 4.28 63.63
C LYS A 1 45.54 3.34 63.30
N ALA A 2 45.14 2.49 64.29
CA ALA A 2 44.07 1.49 64.03
C ALA A 2 42.75 2.08 63.50
N ALA A 3 42.32 3.24 64.00
CA ALA A 3 41.06 3.87 63.50
C ALA A 3 41.21 4.42 62.09
N LEU A 4 42.39 4.87 61.68
CA LEU A 4 42.61 5.35 60.30
C LEU A 4 42.65 4.18 59.30
N GLU A 5 43.29 3.06 59.72
CA GLU A 5 43.31 1.83 58.92
C GLU A 5 41.89 1.28 58.69
N GLN A 6 41.03 1.25 59.72
CA GLN A 6 39.66 0.84 59.62
C GLN A 6 38.81 1.72 58.65
N VAL A 7 39.07 3.04 58.62
CA VAL A 7 38.38 3.96 57.67
C VAL A 7 38.85 3.70 56.26
N THR A 8 40.14 3.48 56.05
CA THR A 8 40.66 3.16 54.68
C THR A 8 40.09 1.86 54.16
N ASP A 9 40.06 0.79 54.99
CA ASP A 9 39.52 -0.51 54.62
C ASP A 9 38.01 -0.38 54.19
N ARG A 10 37.22 0.40 54.94
CA ARG A 10 35.80 0.64 54.57
C ARG A 10 35.62 1.42 53.26
N ILE A 11 36.49 2.38 52.99
CA ILE A 11 36.51 3.12 51.72
C ILE A 11 36.82 2.16 50.58
N ASP A 12 37.81 1.32 50.70
CA ASP A 12 38.17 0.35 49.66
C ASP A 12 37.07 -0.68 49.44
N GLU A 13 36.42 -1.18 50.50
CA GLU A 13 35.26 -2.07 50.40
C GLU A 13 34.08 -1.42 49.66
N TRP A 14 33.80 -0.16 49.97
CA TRP A 14 32.72 0.59 49.27
C TRP A 14 33.04 0.78 47.80
N ILE A 15 34.28 1.13 47.44
CA ILE A 15 34.70 1.30 46.05
C ILE A 15 34.59 -0.02 45.30
N MET A 16 35.08 -1.14 45.88
CA MET A 16 34.94 -2.46 45.26
C MET A 16 33.47 -2.82 45.03
N THR A 17 32.61 -2.54 46.00
CA THR A 17 31.16 -2.79 45.89
C THR A 17 30.53 -1.96 44.77
N LEU A 18 30.88 -0.67 44.65
CA LEU A 18 30.38 0.20 43.58
C LEU A 18 30.76 -0.34 42.19
N PHE A 19 32.04 -0.68 41.99
CA PHE A 19 32.51 -1.21 40.71
C PHE A 19 31.87 -2.55 40.38
N HIS A 20 31.75 -3.43 41.37
CA HIS A 20 31.08 -4.71 41.18
C HIS A 20 29.58 -4.54 40.84
N GLN A 21 28.86 -3.65 41.52
CA GLN A 21 27.46 -3.36 41.21
C GLN A 21 27.28 -2.74 39.82
N ALA A 22 28.19 -1.87 39.40
CA ALA A 22 28.21 -1.32 38.06
C ALA A 22 28.46 -2.37 36.97
N GLU A 23 29.27 -3.39 37.25
CA GLU A 23 29.57 -4.49 36.33
C GLU A 23 28.39 -5.48 36.17
N ILE A 24 27.72 -5.83 37.29
CA ILE A 24 26.62 -6.81 37.26
C ILE A 24 25.25 -6.18 36.99
N SER A 25 25.11 -4.87 37.00
CA SER A 25 23.86 -4.18 36.74
C SER A 25 23.42 -4.37 35.30
N THR A 26 22.17 -4.73 35.09
CA THR A 26 21.55 -4.81 33.77
C THR A 26 20.90 -3.49 33.32
N GLN A 27 20.72 -2.55 34.27
CA GLN A 27 19.98 -1.31 34.04
C GLN A 27 20.82 -0.05 34.11
N TRP A 28 22.03 -0.15 34.62
CA TRP A 28 22.94 0.98 34.81
C TRP A 28 24.38 0.61 34.46
N HIS A 29 24.90 1.19 33.40
CA HIS A 29 26.26 0.99 32.91
C HIS A 29 26.99 2.32 32.91
N PRO A 30 27.46 2.78 34.10
CA PRO A 30 28.12 4.06 34.20
C PRO A 30 29.43 4.08 33.41
N LYS A 31 29.72 5.22 32.80
CA LYS A 31 31.04 5.40 32.17
C LYS A 31 32.16 5.25 33.20
N GLN A 32 33.27 4.66 32.77
CA GLN A 32 34.43 4.46 33.63
C GLN A 32 34.88 5.78 34.30
N GLU A 33 34.77 6.91 33.59
CA GLU A 33 35.09 8.25 34.13
C GLU A 33 34.24 8.60 35.36
N ILE A 34 32.96 8.26 35.39
CA ILE A 34 32.05 8.51 36.52
C ILE A 34 32.43 7.67 37.72
N LEU A 35 32.79 6.40 37.51
CA LEU A 35 33.25 5.51 38.57
C LEU A 35 34.57 5.99 39.17
N LEU A 36 35.54 6.35 38.33
CA LEU A 36 36.85 6.89 38.78
C LEU A 36 36.69 8.22 39.52
N GLN A 37 35.78 9.09 39.07
CA GLN A 37 35.47 10.34 39.76
C GLN A 37 34.84 10.07 41.12
N ALA A 38 33.92 9.12 41.23
CA ALA A 38 33.31 8.72 42.50
C ALA A 38 34.38 8.13 43.46
N GLU A 39 35.27 7.26 42.96
CA GLU A 39 36.39 6.74 43.71
C GLU A 39 37.29 7.87 44.27
N GLN A 40 37.68 8.81 43.42
CA GLN A 40 38.52 9.94 43.84
C GLN A 40 37.83 10.80 44.92
N GLN A 41 36.53 11.08 44.76
CA GLN A 41 35.71 11.84 45.69
C GLN A 41 35.60 11.13 47.05
N VAL A 42 35.39 9.79 47.04
CA VAL A 42 35.31 9.00 48.29
C VAL A 42 36.64 8.97 49.02
N ARG A 43 37.78 8.85 48.31
CA ARG A 43 39.12 8.90 48.92
C ARG A 43 39.45 10.26 49.53
N GLN A 44 38.85 11.34 49.05
CA GLN A 44 39.00 12.71 49.52
C GLN A 44 37.89 13.12 50.49
N TYR A 45 37.03 12.19 50.92
CA TYR A 45 35.89 12.45 51.79
C TYR A 45 36.33 13.05 53.13
N SER A 46 35.78 14.22 53.44
CA SER A 46 36.10 14.96 54.67
C SER A 46 34.86 15.48 55.41
N SER A 47 33.71 15.52 54.76
CA SER A 47 32.48 16.07 55.32
C SER A 47 31.22 15.45 54.72
N VAL A 48 30.08 15.62 55.39
CA VAL A 48 28.76 15.18 54.91
C VAL A 48 28.40 15.86 53.56
N ALA A 49 28.93 17.05 53.29
CA ALA A 49 28.73 17.71 52.01
C ALA A 49 29.38 16.95 50.84
N ASP A 50 30.47 16.22 51.07
CA ASP A 50 31.14 15.41 50.06
C ASP A 50 30.28 14.16 49.70
N GLU A 51 29.63 13.55 50.70
CA GLU A 51 28.67 12.45 50.47
C GLU A 51 27.54 12.89 49.52
N THR A 52 26.99 14.07 49.76
CA THR A 52 25.91 14.59 48.92
C THR A 52 26.37 14.75 47.46
N LYS A 53 27.58 15.28 47.21
CA LYS A 53 28.10 15.45 45.85
C LYS A 53 28.33 14.10 45.14
N ILE A 54 28.90 13.11 45.84
CA ILE A 54 29.12 11.76 45.29
C ILE A 54 27.77 11.14 44.89
N ARG A 55 26.80 11.20 45.79
CA ARG A 55 25.46 10.66 45.58
C ARG A 55 24.77 11.35 44.41
N GLU A 56 24.81 12.68 44.31
CA GLU A 56 24.25 13.46 43.23
C GLU A 56 24.89 13.13 41.87
N SER A 57 26.23 12.98 41.82
CA SER A 57 26.93 12.62 40.58
C SER A 57 26.49 11.26 40.04
N LEU A 58 26.48 10.22 40.89
CA LEU A 58 26.03 8.88 40.48
C LEU A 58 24.55 8.86 40.12
N ARG A 59 23.72 9.58 40.87
CA ARG A 59 22.28 9.70 40.58
C ARG A 59 22.00 10.39 39.26
N THR A 60 22.72 11.46 38.95
CA THR A 60 22.57 12.21 37.70
C THR A 60 22.90 11.34 36.49
N ASP A 61 23.98 10.55 36.57
CA ASP A 61 24.34 9.59 35.51
C ASP A 61 23.26 8.51 35.34
N TYR A 62 22.81 7.92 36.44
CA TYR A 62 21.72 6.93 36.41
C TYR A 62 20.44 7.49 35.81
N GLU A 63 19.99 8.67 36.23
CA GLU A 63 18.78 9.32 35.72
C GLU A 63 18.93 9.67 34.24
N SER A 64 20.10 10.12 33.80
CA SER A 64 20.40 10.39 32.40
C SER A 64 20.32 9.13 31.53
N GLN A 65 20.94 8.03 31.95
CA GLN A 65 20.87 6.77 31.23
C GLN A 65 19.43 6.22 31.19
N ARG A 66 18.73 6.26 32.32
CA ARG A 66 17.34 5.86 32.40
C ARG A 66 16.46 6.65 31.43
N GLN A 67 16.67 7.97 31.30
CA GLN A 67 15.95 8.79 30.37
C GLN A 67 16.19 8.35 28.92
N LEU A 68 17.43 8.08 28.53
CA LEU A 68 17.77 7.58 27.21
C LEU A 68 17.07 6.25 26.89
N PHE A 69 17.04 5.31 27.85
CA PHE A 69 16.30 4.06 27.68
C PHE A 69 14.80 4.27 27.52
N MET A 70 14.20 5.18 28.31
CA MET A 70 12.78 5.49 28.21
C MET A 70 12.44 6.13 26.88
N ASP A 71 13.29 7.01 26.36
CA ASP A 71 13.12 7.65 25.06
C ASP A 71 13.23 6.64 23.93
N GLU A 72 14.22 5.74 23.99
CA GLU A 72 14.39 4.66 23.02
C GLU A 72 13.18 3.71 23.02
N LYS A 73 12.74 3.29 24.21
CA LYS A 73 11.54 2.46 24.37
C LYS A 73 10.30 3.14 23.79
N SER A 74 10.09 4.42 24.08
CA SER A 74 8.95 5.19 23.57
C SER A 74 8.97 5.28 22.05
N LYS A 75 10.15 5.49 21.47
CA LYS A 75 10.35 5.51 20.02
C LYS A 75 10.00 4.15 19.38
N LYS A 76 10.48 3.04 19.95
CA LYS A 76 10.16 1.69 19.46
C LYS A 76 8.67 1.36 19.60
N GLN A 77 8.04 1.76 20.70
CA GLN A 77 6.59 1.60 20.89
C GLN A 77 5.80 2.38 19.84
N TYR A 78 6.20 3.60 19.53
CA TYR A 78 5.57 4.39 18.46
C TYR A 78 5.70 3.70 17.10
N GLN A 79 6.91 3.22 16.76
CA GLN A 79 7.14 2.48 15.51
C GLN A 79 6.28 1.21 15.43
N ARG A 80 6.21 0.42 16.51
CA ARG A 80 5.37 -0.77 16.57
C ARG A 80 3.88 -0.44 16.36
N ASN A 81 3.38 0.63 16.99
CA ASN A 81 1.99 1.05 16.83
C ASN A 81 1.70 1.47 15.38
N LEU A 82 2.61 2.19 14.74
CA LEU A 82 2.49 2.57 13.32
C LEU A 82 2.41 1.33 12.43
N GLN A 83 3.28 0.34 12.64
CA GLN A 83 3.23 -0.92 11.87
C GLN A 83 1.95 -1.71 12.14
N THR A 84 1.43 -1.66 13.36
CA THR A 84 0.16 -2.32 13.69
C THR A 84 -1.03 -1.69 12.95
N GLU A 85 -1.05 -0.35 12.80
CA GLU A 85 -2.09 0.32 12.00
C GLU A 85 -1.94 0.00 10.50
N ASN A 86 -0.70 -0.05 9.99
CA ASN A 86 -0.44 -0.45 8.60
C ASN A 86 -0.94 -1.88 8.34
N LEU A 87 -0.69 -2.81 9.26
CA LEU A 87 -1.17 -4.19 9.16
C LEU A 87 -2.69 -4.26 9.07
N LYS A 88 -3.39 -3.53 9.93
CA LYS A 88 -4.87 -3.47 9.90
C LYS A 88 -5.40 -2.97 8.57
N GLU A 89 -4.76 -1.95 7.98
CA GLU A 89 -5.19 -1.43 6.68
C GLU A 89 -4.98 -2.46 5.56
N ILE A 90 -3.84 -3.16 5.54
CA ILE A 90 -3.56 -4.23 4.57
C ILE A 90 -4.55 -5.39 4.73
N GLU A 91 -4.83 -5.84 5.95
CA GLU A 91 -5.80 -6.90 6.22
C GLU A 91 -7.23 -6.50 5.79
N LYS A 92 -7.59 -5.23 5.99
CA LYS A 92 -8.86 -4.68 5.51
C LYS A 92 -8.94 -4.66 3.99
N GLN A 93 -7.88 -4.23 3.30
CA GLN A 93 -7.81 -4.25 1.83
C GLN A 93 -7.89 -5.68 1.30
N GLN A 94 -7.15 -6.62 1.92
CA GLN A 94 -7.19 -8.03 1.56
C GLN A 94 -8.61 -8.59 1.67
N LYS A 95 -9.31 -8.32 2.78
CA LYS A 95 -10.69 -8.75 2.98
C LYS A 95 -11.63 -8.14 1.94
N GLN A 96 -11.50 -6.85 1.65
CA GLN A 96 -12.32 -6.20 0.63
C GLN A 96 -12.14 -6.85 -0.76
N ILE A 97 -10.89 -7.20 -1.14
CA ILE A 97 -10.62 -7.88 -2.40
C ILE A 97 -11.15 -9.32 -2.37
N GLN A 98 -11.05 -10.03 -1.26
CA GLN A 98 -11.60 -11.39 -1.11
C GLN A 98 -13.13 -11.41 -1.28
N ASP A 99 -13.82 -10.43 -0.72
CA ASP A 99 -15.27 -10.32 -0.75
C ASP A 99 -15.81 -9.91 -2.14
N GLN A 100 -14.98 -9.30 -2.99
CA GLN A 100 -15.35 -8.99 -4.37
C GLN A 100 -15.44 -10.28 -5.20
N LYS A 101 -16.42 -10.38 -6.11
CA LYS A 101 -16.52 -11.50 -7.05
C LYS A 101 -15.29 -11.55 -7.99
N GLU A 102 -14.87 -10.39 -8.46
CA GLU A 102 -13.75 -10.18 -9.39
C GLU A 102 -13.00 -8.91 -9.02
N LEU A 103 -11.72 -8.80 -9.42
CA LEU A 103 -10.98 -7.56 -9.27
C LEU A 103 -11.48 -6.54 -10.31
N GLU A 104 -11.73 -5.34 -9.84
CA GLU A 104 -12.13 -4.21 -10.67
C GLU A 104 -11.01 -3.17 -10.74
N PRO A 105 -10.92 -2.36 -11.82
CA PRO A 105 -10.03 -1.21 -11.86
C PRO A 105 -10.29 -0.26 -10.71
N GLU A 106 -9.24 0.36 -10.19
CA GLU A 106 -9.38 1.40 -9.16
C GLU A 106 -10.10 2.61 -9.74
N ARG A 107 -11.09 3.12 -9.02
CA ARG A 107 -11.90 4.27 -9.41
C ARG A 107 -11.89 5.33 -8.32
N ASP A 108 -11.90 6.57 -8.73
CA ASP A 108 -12.10 7.67 -7.80
C ASP A 108 -13.55 7.70 -7.25
N LYS A 109 -13.74 8.45 -6.16
CA LYS A 109 -15.05 8.55 -5.49
C LYS A 109 -16.15 9.15 -6.37
N THR A 110 -15.77 9.99 -7.32
CA THR A 110 -16.73 10.66 -8.23
C THR A 110 -17.28 9.66 -9.23
N THR A 111 -16.41 8.87 -9.85
CA THR A 111 -16.77 7.77 -10.75
C THR A 111 -17.67 6.74 -10.05
N VAL A 112 -17.29 6.31 -8.82
CA VAL A 112 -18.11 5.38 -8.04
C VAL A 112 -19.50 5.94 -7.79
N ARG A 113 -19.61 7.21 -7.37
CA ARG A 113 -20.89 7.88 -7.13
C ARG A 113 -21.76 7.98 -8.40
N SER A 114 -21.15 8.29 -9.55
CA SER A 114 -21.83 8.36 -10.82
C SER A 114 -22.42 7.00 -11.23
N ARG A 115 -21.69 5.92 -11.00
CA ARG A 115 -22.17 4.56 -11.30
C ARG A 115 -23.29 4.11 -10.35
N GLU A 116 -23.20 4.46 -9.07
CA GLU A 116 -24.29 4.23 -8.10
C GLU A 116 -25.56 4.98 -8.49
N MET A 117 -25.43 6.20 -8.99
CA MET A 117 -26.55 7.00 -9.46
C MET A 117 -27.25 6.33 -10.65
N LEU A 118 -26.52 5.86 -11.66
CA LEU A 118 -27.11 5.12 -12.80
C LEU A 118 -27.83 3.84 -12.34
N LYS A 119 -27.23 3.10 -11.39
CA LYS A 119 -27.85 1.93 -10.81
C LYS A 119 -29.17 2.26 -10.11
N ASN A 120 -29.22 3.35 -9.36
CA ASN A 120 -30.41 3.81 -8.66
C ASN A 120 -31.48 4.31 -9.64
N ALA A 121 -31.08 4.87 -10.78
CA ALA A 121 -31.97 5.27 -11.87
C ALA A 121 -32.49 4.07 -12.71
N GLY A 122 -32.05 2.83 -12.41
CA GLY A 122 -32.43 1.63 -13.15
C GLY A 122 -31.76 1.51 -14.53
N ILE A 123 -30.72 2.29 -14.79
CA ILE A 123 -29.96 2.25 -16.05
C ILE A 123 -28.93 1.11 -15.98
N THR A 124 -28.99 0.20 -16.93
CA THR A 124 -28.02 -0.88 -17.08
C THR A 124 -26.76 -0.35 -17.76
N ALA A 125 -25.69 -0.24 -16.97
CA ALA A 125 -24.38 0.23 -17.42
C ALA A 125 -23.31 -0.79 -17.03
N ILE A 126 -22.50 -1.26 -17.98
CA ILE A 126 -21.46 -2.26 -17.78
C ILE A 126 -20.13 -1.72 -18.29
N PRO A 127 -19.03 -1.78 -17.54
CA PRO A 127 -17.71 -1.40 -18.03
C PRO A 127 -17.30 -2.21 -19.26
N PHE A 128 -16.67 -1.58 -20.24
CA PHE A 128 -16.32 -2.20 -21.51
C PHE A 128 -15.51 -3.48 -21.37
N TYR A 129 -14.51 -3.50 -20.44
CA TYR A 129 -13.69 -4.69 -20.20
C TYR A 129 -14.48 -5.95 -19.79
N ARG A 130 -15.70 -5.79 -19.26
CA ARG A 130 -16.60 -6.90 -18.91
C ARG A 130 -17.51 -7.32 -20.05
N THR A 131 -17.61 -6.49 -21.08
CA THR A 131 -18.47 -6.77 -22.23
C THR A 131 -17.78 -7.50 -23.37
N VAL A 132 -16.45 -7.63 -23.28
CA VAL A 132 -15.63 -8.24 -24.31
C VAL A 132 -14.68 -9.30 -23.75
N GLU A 133 -14.27 -10.20 -24.64
CA GLU A 133 -13.23 -11.17 -24.41
C GLU A 133 -12.21 -11.11 -25.55
N PHE A 134 -10.96 -11.51 -25.28
CA PHE A 134 -9.96 -11.64 -26.32
C PHE A 134 -10.32 -12.79 -27.27
N ALA A 135 -10.02 -12.62 -28.55
CA ALA A 135 -10.12 -13.71 -29.51
C ALA A 135 -9.19 -14.87 -29.10
N LYS A 136 -9.63 -16.11 -29.35
CA LYS A 136 -8.95 -17.32 -28.86
C LYS A 136 -7.57 -17.56 -29.48
N ASP A 137 -7.29 -16.97 -30.62
CA ASP A 137 -6.05 -17.04 -31.38
C ASP A 137 -5.04 -15.95 -31.02
N LEU A 138 -5.40 -15.03 -30.11
CA LEU A 138 -4.53 -13.95 -29.68
C LEU A 138 -3.54 -14.47 -28.62
N ASP A 139 -2.23 -14.22 -28.83
CA ASP A 139 -1.20 -14.54 -27.85
C ASP A 139 -1.23 -13.60 -26.63
N GLU A 140 -0.60 -14.04 -25.52
CA GLU A 140 -0.64 -13.30 -24.24
C GLU A 140 -0.02 -11.89 -24.34
N ILE A 141 1.02 -11.72 -25.16
CA ILE A 141 1.67 -10.40 -25.36
C ILE A 141 0.73 -9.46 -26.09
N SER A 142 0.05 -9.95 -27.13
CA SER A 142 -0.93 -9.19 -27.90
C SER A 142 -2.15 -8.84 -27.05
N CYS A 143 -2.64 -9.76 -26.21
CA CYS A 143 -3.70 -9.50 -25.23
C CYS A 143 -3.31 -8.38 -24.25
N ALA A 144 -2.11 -8.46 -23.68
CA ALA A 144 -1.61 -7.47 -22.73
C ALA A 144 -1.47 -6.09 -23.39
N ARG A 145 -0.93 -6.05 -24.58
CA ARG A 145 -0.76 -4.81 -25.35
C ARG A 145 -2.08 -4.17 -25.73
N LEU A 146 -3.04 -4.95 -26.23
CA LEU A 146 -4.37 -4.46 -26.55
C LEU A 146 -5.09 -3.91 -25.31
N GLU A 147 -4.98 -4.59 -24.17
CA GLU A 147 -5.54 -4.09 -22.93
C GLU A 147 -4.87 -2.80 -22.46
N ALA A 148 -3.56 -2.66 -22.63
CA ALA A 148 -2.85 -1.42 -22.34
C ALA A 148 -3.34 -0.25 -23.21
N GLN A 149 -3.59 -0.51 -24.50
CA GLN A 149 -4.18 0.48 -25.43
C GLN A 149 -5.58 0.88 -24.99
N LEU A 150 -6.45 -0.08 -24.64
CA LEU A 150 -7.78 0.16 -24.11
C LEU A 150 -7.75 0.98 -22.82
N GLN A 151 -6.80 0.69 -21.94
CA GLN A 151 -6.63 1.40 -20.68
C GLN A 151 -6.17 2.84 -20.91
N THR A 152 -5.13 3.03 -21.72
CA THR A 152 -4.53 4.35 -21.96
C THR A 152 -5.44 5.26 -22.78
N SER A 153 -6.25 4.71 -23.68
CA SER A 153 -7.27 5.45 -24.43
C SER A 153 -8.50 5.82 -23.59
N GLY A 154 -8.64 5.27 -22.39
CA GLY A 154 -9.81 5.46 -21.52
C GLY A 154 -10.99 4.56 -21.84
N MET A 155 -10.90 3.66 -22.83
CA MET A 155 -11.99 2.76 -23.20
C MET A 155 -12.20 1.62 -22.21
N LEU A 156 -11.13 1.13 -21.55
CA LEU A 156 -11.18 -0.12 -20.77
C LEU A 156 -12.32 -0.12 -19.75
N ASP A 157 -12.40 0.92 -18.93
CA ASP A 157 -13.40 1.05 -17.85
C ASP A 157 -14.57 1.96 -18.20
N ALA A 158 -14.64 2.48 -19.45
CA ALA A 158 -15.76 3.27 -19.94
C ALA A 158 -17.03 2.44 -19.97
N LEU A 159 -18.16 3.06 -19.67
CA LEU A 159 -19.45 2.38 -19.57
C LEU A 159 -20.06 2.12 -20.95
N VAL A 160 -20.59 0.94 -21.12
CA VAL A 160 -21.47 0.55 -22.21
C VAL A 160 -22.90 0.59 -21.69
N VAL A 161 -23.76 1.33 -22.39
CA VAL A 161 -25.18 1.48 -22.09
C VAL A 161 -25.98 1.30 -23.38
N ALA A 162 -27.27 1.04 -23.27
CA ALA A 162 -28.16 1.07 -24.41
C ALA A 162 -28.24 2.50 -24.99
N GLN A 163 -28.47 2.63 -26.29
CA GLN A 163 -28.56 3.95 -26.95
C GLN A 163 -29.61 4.86 -26.31
N GLU A 164 -30.76 4.29 -25.93
CA GLU A 164 -31.84 5.02 -25.26
C GLU A 164 -31.43 5.56 -23.89
N ASP A 165 -30.62 4.79 -23.15
CA ASP A 165 -30.13 5.17 -21.84
C ASP A 165 -29.00 6.20 -21.93
N PHE A 166 -28.21 6.19 -23.01
CA PHE A 166 -27.21 7.23 -23.28
C PHE A 166 -27.88 8.62 -23.42
N GLU A 167 -28.97 8.72 -24.13
CA GLU A 167 -29.73 9.99 -24.27
C GLU A 167 -30.36 10.42 -22.93
N LYS A 168 -30.88 9.48 -22.13
CA LYS A 168 -31.39 9.75 -20.78
C LYS A 168 -30.28 10.28 -19.86
N ILE A 169 -29.11 9.65 -19.87
CA ILE A 169 -27.95 10.12 -19.03
C ILE A 169 -27.65 11.58 -19.37
N LYS A 170 -27.58 11.93 -20.67
CA LYS A 170 -27.30 13.31 -21.10
C LYS A 170 -28.40 14.31 -20.72
N ALA A 171 -29.65 13.90 -20.76
CA ALA A 171 -30.79 14.79 -20.51
C ALA A 171 -31.09 14.94 -19.03
N ASP A 172 -31.09 13.85 -18.27
CA ASP A 172 -31.65 13.77 -16.92
C ASP A 172 -30.58 13.78 -15.82
N HIS A 173 -29.29 13.54 -16.17
CA HIS A 173 -28.20 13.40 -15.23
C HIS A 173 -27.01 14.31 -15.56
N PRO A 174 -27.16 15.64 -15.54
CA PRO A 174 -26.08 16.59 -15.82
C PRO A 174 -24.92 16.50 -14.81
N GLU A 175 -25.15 15.93 -13.62
CA GLU A 175 -24.14 15.68 -12.59
C GLU A 175 -23.31 14.40 -12.83
N PHE A 176 -23.59 13.64 -13.88
CA PHE A 176 -22.84 12.43 -14.20
C PHE A 176 -21.39 12.75 -14.62
N LEU A 177 -20.44 12.17 -13.91
CA LEU A 177 -18.99 12.40 -14.09
C LEU A 177 -18.26 11.07 -14.30
N ASP A 178 -18.51 10.43 -15.42
CA ASP A 178 -17.81 9.22 -15.88
C ASP A 178 -17.84 9.18 -17.42
N VAL A 179 -17.14 8.22 -18.00
CA VAL A 179 -17.04 8.04 -19.45
C VAL A 179 -18.05 7.00 -19.91
N VAL A 180 -18.82 7.33 -20.96
CA VAL A 180 -19.74 6.41 -21.62
C VAL A 180 -19.32 6.28 -23.07
N LEU A 181 -19.26 5.03 -23.58
CA LEU A 181 -19.04 4.76 -24.99
C LEU A 181 -20.34 4.92 -25.77
N GLN A 182 -20.30 5.78 -26.77
CA GLN A 182 -21.45 5.99 -27.63
C GLN A 182 -21.61 4.82 -28.61
N ALA A 183 -22.76 4.15 -28.56
CA ALA A 183 -23.07 3.01 -29.40
C ALA A 183 -23.64 3.43 -30.80
N GLU A 184 -22.93 4.34 -31.47
CA GLU A 184 -23.21 4.75 -32.84
C GLU A 184 -22.20 4.11 -33.79
N VAL A 185 -22.63 3.85 -35.03
CA VAL A 185 -21.75 3.31 -36.07
C VAL A 185 -21.19 4.46 -36.86
N PHE A 186 -19.91 4.76 -36.64
CA PHE A 186 -19.16 5.75 -37.43
C PHE A 186 -18.40 5.10 -38.59
N GLY A 187 -18.26 3.79 -38.57
CA GLY A 187 -17.56 3.02 -39.58
C GLY A 187 -17.98 1.55 -39.63
N ASN A 188 -17.31 0.79 -40.44
CA ASN A 188 -17.56 -0.63 -40.56
C ASN A 188 -16.24 -1.36 -40.50
N SER A 189 -15.71 -1.50 -39.29
CA SER A 189 -14.50 -2.27 -39.03
C SER A 189 -14.85 -3.73 -38.73
N ASP A 190 -14.01 -4.62 -39.19
CA ASP A 190 -14.02 -6.05 -38.86
C ASP A 190 -12.95 -6.34 -37.83
N PHE A 191 -13.03 -5.66 -36.67
CA PHE A 191 -12.06 -5.83 -35.60
C PHE A 191 -12.20 -7.20 -34.94
N SER A 192 -11.27 -8.10 -35.23
CA SER A 192 -11.35 -9.52 -34.87
C SER A 192 -10.71 -9.87 -33.55
N LYS A 193 -9.94 -8.96 -32.94
CA LYS A 193 -9.16 -9.24 -31.71
C LYS A 193 -9.98 -9.29 -30.41
N LEU A 194 -11.22 -8.76 -30.45
CA LEU A 194 -12.16 -8.81 -29.34
C LEU A 194 -13.49 -9.41 -29.80
N THR A 195 -14.08 -10.21 -28.94
CA THR A 195 -15.40 -10.81 -29.12
C THR A 195 -16.35 -10.38 -28.01
N VAL A 196 -17.65 -10.36 -28.27
CA VAL A 196 -18.63 -10.04 -27.21
C VAL A 196 -18.68 -11.17 -26.19
N SER A 197 -18.53 -10.84 -24.92
CA SER A 197 -18.61 -11.81 -23.84
C SER A 197 -20.01 -12.44 -23.73
N GLU A 198 -20.05 -13.72 -23.35
CA GLU A 198 -21.31 -14.44 -23.10
C GLU A 198 -22.11 -13.88 -21.92
N GLU A 199 -21.43 -13.20 -21.00
CA GLU A 199 -22.05 -12.60 -19.81
C GLU A 199 -22.81 -11.29 -20.09
N VAL A 200 -22.69 -10.74 -21.30
CA VAL A 200 -23.36 -9.48 -21.69
C VAL A 200 -24.87 -9.69 -21.84
N PRO A 201 -25.69 -8.90 -21.11
CA PRO A 201 -27.14 -8.91 -21.33
C PRO A 201 -27.51 -8.66 -22.77
N GLU A 202 -28.54 -9.34 -23.28
CA GLU A 202 -28.98 -9.21 -24.65
C GLU A 202 -29.29 -7.74 -25.03
N THR A 203 -29.81 -6.97 -24.08
CA THR A 203 -30.11 -5.53 -24.25
C THR A 203 -28.88 -4.66 -24.58
N LEU A 204 -27.69 -5.10 -24.24
CA LEU A 204 -26.42 -4.37 -24.48
C LEU A 204 -25.61 -4.96 -25.64
N ARG A 205 -25.96 -6.16 -26.10
CA ARG A 205 -25.17 -6.88 -27.10
C ARG A 205 -25.02 -6.09 -28.41
N GLU A 206 -26.09 -5.47 -28.87
CA GLU A 206 -26.07 -4.61 -30.06
C GLU A 206 -25.16 -3.38 -29.84
N ALA A 207 -25.22 -2.76 -28.65
CA ALA A 207 -24.37 -1.62 -28.32
C ALA A 207 -22.89 -2.00 -28.36
N VAL A 208 -22.50 -3.16 -27.77
CA VAL A 208 -21.14 -3.66 -27.83
C VAL A 208 -20.68 -3.91 -29.28
N LEU A 209 -21.49 -4.54 -30.11
CA LEU A 209 -21.14 -4.79 -31.51
C LEU A 209 -20.93 -3.48 -32.29
N LYS A 210 -21.76 -2.47 -32.06
CA LYS A 210 -21.60 -1.13 -32.65
C LYS A 210 -20.30 -0.46 -32.21
N ILE A 211 -19.94 -0.58 -30.92
CA ILE A 211 -18.68 -0.05 -30.40
C ILE A 211 -17.49 -0.76 -31.05
N LEU A 212 -17.51 -2.10 -31.12
CA LEU A 212 -16.44 -2.89 -31.76
C LEU A 212 -16.26 -2.52 -33.23
N SER A 213 -17.34 -2.24 -33.99
CA SER A 213 -17.26 -1.81 -35.38
C SER A 213 -16.57 -0.45 -35.60
N ASN A 214 -16.32 0.31 -34.52
CA ASN A 214 -15.59 1.58 -34.56
C ASN A 214 -14.11 1.45 -34.15
N ILE A 215 -13.64 0.22 -33.89
CA ILE A 215 -12.22 -0.05 -33.58
C ILE A 215 -11.53 -0.57 -34.84
N TYR A 216 -10.39 0.00 -35.17
CA TYR A 216 -9.65 -0.28 -36.41
C TYR A 216 -8.24 -0.80 -36.13
N GLU A 217 -7.76 -1.74 -36.94
CA GLU A 217 -6.37 -2.24 -36.93
C GLU A 217 -5.46 -1.47 -37.89
N LYS A 218 -6.03 -0.73 -38.85
CA LYS A 218 -5.28 0.06 -39.81
C LYS A 218 -5.57 1.54 -39.62
N GLU A 219 -4.52 2.35 -39.54
CA GLU A 219 -4.64 3.79 -39.50
C GLU A 219 -5.23 4.33 -40.81
N GLY A 220 -6.24 5.18 -40.74
CA GLY A 220 -6.81 5.78 -41.97
C GLY A 220 -8.16 6.42 -41.85
N THR A 221 -8.94 6.24 -40.81
CA THR A 221 -10.26 6.83 -40.63
C THR A 221 -10.29 7.93 -39.62
N ALA A 222 -10.94 9.05 -39.93
CA ALA A 222 -11.06 10.20 -39.03
C ALA A 222 -12.01 9.93 -37.84
N GLN A 223 -12.88 8.93 -37.95
CA GLN A 223 -13.89 8.55 -36.95
C GLN A 223 -13.60 7.15 -36.42
N GLY A 224 -13.73 6.97 -35.09
CA GLY A 224 -13.40 5.72 -34.40
C GLY A 224 -12.02 5.73 -33.74
N ILE A 225 -11.60 4.58 -33.27
CA ILE A 225 -10.32 4.40 -32.60
C ILE A 225 -9.48 3.38 -33.39
N TYR A 226 -8.19 3.69 -33.50
CA TYR A 226 -7.19 2.81 -34.09
C TYR A 226 -6.32 2.19 -33.00
N PHE A 227 -6.09 0.86 -33.08
CA PHE A 227 -5.16 0.12 -32.26
C PHE A 227 -4.16 -0.65 -33.13
N GLY A 228 -2.90 -0.20 -33.12
CA GLY A 228 -1.81 -0.82 -33.88
C GLY A 228 -1.21 -2.03 -33.14
N GLU A 229 -0.62 -2.95 -33.90
CA GLU A 229 0.04 -4.14 -33.38
C GLU A 229 1.26 -3.81 -32.51
N ASP A 230 1.88 -2.66 -32.76
CA ASP A 230 3.06 -2.18 -32.03
C ASP A 230 2.70 -1.48 -30.70
N GLY A 231 1.42 -1.45 -30.31
CA GLY A 231 0.89 -0.77 -29.13
C GLY A 231 0.49 0.69 -29.37
N SER A 232 0.65 1.21 -30.60
CA SER A 232 0.19 2.55 -30.96
C SER A 232 -1.34 2.62 -30.98
N PHE A 233 -1.90 3.77 -30.58
CA PHE A 233 -3.33 4.04 -30.71
C PHE A 233 -3.59 5.47 -31.13
N ARG A 234 -4.75 5.71 -31.71
CA ARG A 234 -5.22 7.03 -32.11
C ARG A 234 -6.74 7.15 -31.95
N GLN A 235 -7.16 8.23 -31.33
CA GLN A 235 -8.56 8.61 -31.17
C GLN A 235 -8.72 10.10 -31.47
N GLY A 236 -9.23 10.43 -32.63
CA GLY A 236 -9.26 11.81 -33.09
C GLY A 236 -7.87 12.45 -33.15
N ILE A 237 -7.65 13.48 -32.33
CA ILE A 237 -6.36 14.17 -32.20
C ILE A 237 -5.44 13.52 -31.16
N LEU A 238 -5.96 12.57 -30.36
CA LEU A 238 -5.20 11.88 -29.33
C LEU A 238 -4.43 10.71 -29.96
N THR A 239 -3.12 10.69 -29.80
CA THR A 239 -2.26 9.58 -30.23
C THR A 239 -1.35 9.16 -29.09
N GLY A 240 -1.04 7.89 -29.01
CA GLY A 240 -0.16 7.37 -27.99
C GLY A 240 0.35 5.98 -28.31
N LYS A 241 1.16 5.45 -27.40
CA LYS A 241 1.62 4.07 -27.41
C LYS A 241 1.54 3.50 -26.01
N ALA A 242 1.05 2.28 -25.89
CA ALA A 242 0.87 1.60 -24.61
C ALA A 242 1.31 0.15 -24.73
N ASP A 243 1.92 -0.36 -23.66
CA ASP A 243 2.32 -1.76 -23.51
C ASP A 243 2.28 -2.13 -22.03
N LYS A 244 2.08 -3.41 -21.73
CA LYS A 244 2.19 -3.97 -20.38
C LYS A 244 2.53 -5.45 -20.43
N GLU A 245 2.96 -6.01 -19.31
CA GLU A 245 3.44 -7.40 -19.25
C GLU A 245 2.31 -8.43 -19.33
N THR A 246 1.16 -8.15 -18.71
CA THR A 246 0.03 -9.09 -18.61
C THR A 246 -1.31 -8.41 -18.71
N ALA A 247 -2.28 -9.07 -19.34
CA ALA A 247 -3.68 -8.64 -19.31
C ALA A 247 -4.32 -8.95 -17.94
N GLU A 248 -5.09 -8.02 -17.41
CA GLU A 248 -5.59 -8.06 -16.03
C GLU A 248 -7.12 -8.01 -15.93
N TYR A 249 -7.79 -7.38 -16.86
CA TYR A 249 -9.22 -7.05 -16.76
C TYR A 249 -10.08 -7.66 -17.86
N VAL A 250 -9.60 -7.71 -19.10
CA VAL A 250 -10.35 -8.28 -20.20
C VAL A 250 -10.38 -9.80 -20.09
N GLY A 251 -11.57 -10.39 -19.99
CA GLY A 251 -11.78 -11.81 -19.80
C GLY A 251 -11.83 -12.26 -18.33
N TYR A 252 -12.76 -13.16 -18.04
CA TYR A 252 -12.98 -13.66 -16.66
C TYR A 252 -11.74 -14.27 -16.02
N LEU A 253 -10.99 -15.09 -16.78
CA LEU A 253 -9.79 -15.76 -16.25
C LEU A 253 -8.67 -14.78 -15.90
N ALA A 254 -8.50 -13.71 -16.68
CA ALA A 254 -7.52 -12.67 -16.40
C ALA A 254 -7.86 -11.96 -15.06
N ARG A 255 -9.11 -11.55 -14.89
CA ARG A 255 -9.60 -10.91 -13.64
C ARG A 255 -9.42 -11.80 -12.42
N LYS A 256 -9.72 -13.11 -12.56
CA LYS A 256 -9.53 -14.08 -11.47
C LYS A 256 -8.05 -14.23 -11.10
N ARG A 257 -7.18 -14.40 -12.10
CA ARG A 257 -5.73 -14.52 -11.89
C ARG A 257 -5.18 -13.27 -11.20
N LYS A 258 -5.58 -12.09 -11.65
CA LYS A 258 -5.16 -10.82 -11.03
C LYS A 258 -5.64 -10.69 -9.58
N LYS A 259 -6.87 -11.10 -9.29
CA LYS A 259 -7.39 -11.13 -7.91
C LYS A 259 -6.53 -12.02 -7.00
N GLU A 260 -6.23 -13.24 -7.45
CA GLU A 260 -5.41 -14.19 -6.71
C GLU A 260 -3.99 -13.65 -6.47
N GLN A 261 -3.38 -13.05 -7.50
CA GLN A 261 -2.08 -12.40 -7.39
C GLN A 261 -2.10 -11.27 -6.37
N LYS A 262 -3.09 -10.38 -6.41
CA LYS A 262 -3.20 -9.25 -5.48
C LYS A 262 -3.39 -9.70 -4.03
N ILE A 263 -4.20 -10.74 -3.82
CA ILE A 263 -4.37 -11.36 -2.49
C ILE A 263 -3.02 -11.90 -1.98
N HIS A 264 -2.27 -12.58 -2.85
CA HIS A 264 -0.96 -13.13 -2.49
C HIS A 264 0.05 -12.03 -2.14
N GLU A 265 0.12 -10.95 -2.92
CA GLU A 265 0.97 -9.79 -2.64
C GLU A 265 0.65 -9.15 -1.28
N LEU A 266 -0.64 -8.95 -0.98
CA LEU A 266 -1.07 -8.41 0.32
C LEU A 266 -0.77 -9.36 1.49
N GLN A 267 -0.85 -10.69 1.27
CA GLN A 267 -0.44 -11.68 2.27
C GLN A 267 1.05 -11.56 2.59
N GLN A 268 1.91 -11.49 1.58
CA GLN A 268 3.36 -11.35 1.77
C GLN A 268 3.69 -10.04 2.49
N GLN A 269 3.01 -8.94 2.15
CA GLN A 269 3.18 -7.66 2.85
C GLN A 269 2.77 -7.77 4.32
N ALA A 270 1.62 -8.38 4.60
CA ALA A 270 1.14 -8.58 5.97
C ALA A 270 2.11 -9.45 6.81
N GLU A 271 2.64 -10.53 6.24
CA GLU A 271 3.63 -11.38 6.91
C GLU A 271 4.93 -10.62 7.22
N SER A 272 5.42 -9.82 6.28
CA SER A 272 6.60 -8.98 6.50
C SER A 272 6.39 -7.97 7.63
N ILE A 273 5.22 -7.33 7.69
CA ILE A 273 4.89 -6.36 8.75
C ILE A 273 4.72 -7.07 10.10
N ARG A 274 4.10 -8.25 10.16
CA ARG A 274 3.99 -9.04 11.39
C ARG A 274 5.37 -9.35 11.97
N LYS A 275 6.30 -9.77 11.13
CA LYS A 275 7.68 -10.01 11.54
C LYS A 275 8.35 -8.74 12.11
N MET A 276 8.17 -7.58 11.48
CA MET A 276 8.67 -6.32 12.02
C MET A 276 8.06 -5.97 13.39
N ILE A 277 6.76 -6.25 13.59
CA ILE A 277 6.08 -6.02 14.87
C ILE A 277 6.64 -6.95 15.95
N ASP A 278 6.90 -8.22 15.62
CA ASP A 278 7.48 -9.20 16.54
C ASP A 278 8.91 -8.81 16.93
N ASP A 279 9.74 -8.40 15.96
CA ASP A 279 11.10 -7.93 16.21
C ASP A 279 11.10 -6.70 17.15
N LEU A 280 10.27 -5.68 16.84
CA LEU A 280 10.12 -4.49 17.68
C LEU A 280 9.59 -4.83 19.08
N THR A 281 8.71 -5.82 19.20
CA THR A 281 8.20 -6.27 20.50
C THR A 281 9.30 -6.91 21.33
N GLY A 282 10.12 -7.78 20.72
CA GLY A 282 11.31 -8.36 21.37
C GLY A 282 12.32 -7.31 21.82
N GLU A 283 12.58 -6.29 21.00
CA GLU A 283 13.46 -5.19 21.35
C GLU A 283 12.93 -4.34 22.52
N ILE A 284 11.60 -4.08 22.57
CA ILE A 284 10.96 -3.36 23.67
C ILE A 284 11.06 -4.17 24.99
N GLU A 285 10.86 -5.49 24.91
CA GLU A 285 11.01 -6.37 26.08
C GLU A 285 12.44 -6.45 26.58
N TYR A 286 13.42 -6.45 25.67
CA TYR A 286 14.84 -6.41 26.02
C TYR A 286 15.21 -5.14 26.78
N VAL A 287 14.71 -3.99 26.35
CA VAL A 287 14.93 -2.69 27.05
C VAL A 287 14.21 -2.63 28.41
N GLN A 288 13.29 -3.55 28.71
CA GLN A 288 12.57 -3.61 29.99
C GLN A 288 13.26 -4.48 31.05
N LYS A 289 14.15 -5.39 30.64
CA LYS A 289 14.92 -6.28 31.53
C LYS A 289 16.20 -5.63 31.99
#